data_4e6f41ea2aff406beb66e3e990084fb5
#
_entry.id   4e6f41ea2aff406beb66e3e990084fb5
#
_cell.length_a   1.000
_cell.length_b   1.000
_cell.length_c   1.000
_cell.angle_alpha   90.00
_cell.angle_beta   90.00
_cell.angle_gamma   90.00
#
_symmetry.space_group_name_H-M   'P 1'
#
loop_
_entity.id
_entity.type
_entity.pdbx_description
1 polymer ?
#
loop_
_entity_poly.entity_id
_entity_poly.type
_entity_poly.pdbx_seq_one_letter_code
_entity_poly.pdbx_strand_id
1 'polypeptide(L)'
;MKRRIVLKMILILAGTLVLTPCRPPTPAAAAVEFAPGVGADADQPVIKELVAAFNEAEAAVKKADLDVLMKFYATTYNYHGLKRSDVRRVWEEVFLHYRDISSSHVFTELKLVQADGVRKASGTCTGGLHGTEKQTGKPITIDSWAREVHYLVKEEGAWRFLGNAGGVSPSASPASAPHHPLF
;
A
#
# COMPACT_ATOMS: atom_id res chain seq x y z
N MET A 1 35.80 44.84 -66.17
CA MET A 1 35.77 43.61 -65.38
C MET A 1 35.55 43.97 -63.88
N LYS A 2 34.32 43.77 -63.33
CA LYS A 2 34.00 44.14 -61.96
C LYS A 2 33.94 42.85 -61.15
N ARG A 3 34.83 42.61 -60.19
CA ARG A 3 34.86 41.51 -59.27
C ARG A 3 33.86 41.80 -58.13
N ARG A 4 32.84 40.97 -58.01
CA ARG A 4 31.90 40.95 -56.85
C ARG A 4 32.49 40.06 -55.74
N ILE A 5 32.77 40.70 -54.62
CA ILE A 5 33.19 40.04 -53.38
C ILE A 5 31.87 39.56 -52.68
N VAL A 6 31.70 38.26 -52.55
CA VAL A 6 30.58 37.67 -51.78
C VAL A 6 31.04 37.46 -50.35
N LEU A 7 30.60 38.31 -49.46
CA LEU A 7 30.85 38.18 -48.01
C LEU A 7 29.91 37.08 -47.41
N LYS A 8 30.45 35.92 -47.04
CA LYS A 8 29.74 34.87 -46.34
C LYS A 8 29.63 35.23 -44.87
N MET A 9 28.46 35.64 -44.42
CA MET A 9 28.13 35.77 -43.00
C MET A 9 27.98 34.38 -42.39
N ILE A 10 28.86 33.99 -41.47
CA ILE A 10 28.76 32.78 -40.67
C ILE A 10 27.92 33.14 -39.43
N LEU A 11 26.69 32.61 -39.36
CA LEU A 11 25.83 32.76 -38.21
C LEU A 11 26.24 31.70 -37.16
N ILE A 12 26.88 32.11 -36.07
CA ILE A 12 27.22 31.27 -34.95
C ILE A 12 25.96 31.19 -34.04
N LEU A 13 25.25 30.08 -34.10
CA LEU A 13 24.18 29.80 -33.17
C LEU A 13 24.79 29.36 -31.83
N ALA A 14 24.83 30.25 -30.86
CA ALA A 14 25.17 29.92 -29.48
C ALA A 14 23.99 29.17 -28.83
N GLY A 15 24.04 27.84 -28.83
CA GLY A 15 23.10 26.99 -28.11
C GLY A 15 23.34 27.10 -26.60
N THR A 16 22.48 27.77 -25.86
CA THR A 16 22.47 27.76 -24.40
C THR A 16 21.97 26.37 -23.93
N LEU A 17 22.90 25.57 -23.44
CA LEU A 17 22.60 24.28 -22.78
C LEU A 17 21.94 24.57 -21.43
N VAL A 18 20.60 24.48 -21.37
CA VAL A 18 19.86 24.59 -20.13
C VAL A 18 20.06 23.26 -19.36
N LEU A 19 20.98 23.28 -18.39
CA LEU A 19 21.10 22.19 -17.41
C LEU A 19 19.89 22.22 -16.49
N THR A 20 18.92 21.37 -16.75
CA THR A 20 17.84 21.09 -15.80
C THR A 20 18.43 20.48 -14.53
N PRO A 21 18.24 21.10 -13.35
CA PRO A 21 18.73 20.52 -12.10
C PRO A 21 18.05 19.17 -11.89
N CYS A 22 18.86 18.13 -11.78
CA CYS A 22 18.39 16.78 -11.42
C CYS A 22 17.82 16.89 -9.99
N ARG A 23 16.47 16.90 -9.87
CA ARG A 23 15.80 16.92 -8.58
C ARG A 23 16.07 15.56 -7.93
N PRO A 24 16.63 15.51 -6.70
CA PRO A 24 16.81 14.23 -6.02
C PRO A 24 15.46 13.52 -5.93
N PRO A 25 15.41 12.18 -6.09
CA PRO A 25 14.17 11.45 -5.95
C PRO A 25 13.62 11.72 -4.55
N THR A 26 12.38 12.18 -4.48
CA THR A 26 11.66 12.30 -3.22
C THR A 26 11.63 10.88 -2.60
N PRO A 27 12.04 10.70 -1.34
CA PRO A 27 11.93 9.39 -0.71
C PRO A 27 10.48 8.92 -0.87
N ALA A 28 10.31 7.69 -1.34
CA ALA A 28 8.98 7.08 -1.40
C ALA A 28 8.39 7.15 0.00
N ALA A 29 7.18 7.70 0.13
CA ALA A 29 6.46 7.71 1.40
C ALA A 29 6.43 6.26 1.92
N ALA A 30 6.64 6.10 3.23
CA ALA A 30 6.55 4.78 3.85
C ALA A 30 5.14 4.24 3.60
N ALA A 31 5.04 2.96 3.22
CA ALA A 31 3.74 2.32 3.00
C ALA A 31 2.88 2.33 4.28
N VAL A 32 3.54 2.35 5.44
CA VAL A 32 2.91 2.36 6.76
C VAL A 32 3.51 3.44 7.64
N GLU A 33 2.64 4.25 8.21
CA GLU A 33 2.98 5.30 9.16
C GLU A 33 2.14 5.14 10.44
N PHE A 34 2.73 5.49 11.58
CA PHE A 34 2.03 5.62 12.86
C PHE A 34 1.98 7.08 13.25
N ALA A 35 0.79 7.59 13.56
CA ALA A 35 0.63 8.96 14.02
C ALA A 35 1.44 9.19 15.32
N PRO A 36 1.90 10.41 15.59
CA PRO A 36 2.64 10.73 16.81
C PRO A 36 1.85 10.30 18.06
N GLY A 37 2.53 9.58 18.97
CA GLY A 37 1.93 9.05 20.18
C GLY A 37 1.24 7.69 20.03
N VAL A 38 1.01 7.21 18.84
CA VAL A 38 0.47 5.85 18.62
C VAL A 38 1.53 4.83 19.00
N GLY A 39 1.14 3.92 19.90
CA GLY A 39 2.08 2.90 20.40
C GLY A 39 3.14 3.43 21.36
N ALA A 40 2.95 4.61 21.96
CA ALA A 40 3.82 5.06 23.06
C ALA A 40 3.86 4.05 24.22
N ASP A 41 2.72 3.39 24.45
CA ASP A 41 2.55 2.29 25.41
C ASP A 41 2.73 0.91 24.77
N ALA A 42 2.91 0.83 23.45
CA ALA A 42 3.13 -0.42 22.76
C ALA A 42 4.63 -0.76 22.75
N ASP A 43 4.90 -2.04 22.86
CA ASP A 43 6.24 -2.60 22.75
C ASP A 43 6.86 -2.18 21.40
N GLN A 44 7.90 -1.33 21.43
CA GLN A 44 8.59 -0.83 20.24
C GLN A 44 9.01 -1.94 19.25
N PRO A 45 9.44 -3.14 19.71
CA PRO A 45 9.64 -4.30 18.84
C PRO A 45 8.40 -4.69 18.03
N VAL A 46 7.21 -4.66 18.62
CA VAL A 46 5.96 -5.04 17.93
C VAL A 46 5.64 -4.07 16.81
N ILE A 47 5.82 -2.77 17.01
CA ILE A 47 5.62 -1.77 15.95
C ILE A 47 6.56 -2.04 14.79
N LYS A 48 7.84 -2.32 15.06
CA LYS A 48 8.80 -2.67 14.01
C LYS A 48 8.42 -3.94 13.25
N GLU A 49 7.93 -4.95 13.97
CA GLU A 49 7.46 -6.20 13.34
C GLU A 49 6.23 -5.95 12.46
N LEU A 50 5.28 -5.13 12.91
CA LEU A 50 4.10 -4.76 12.14
C LEU A 50 4.49 -3.99 10.86
N VAL A 51 5.34 -2.96 11.00
CA VAL A 51 5.86 -2.21 9.85
C VAL A 51 6.57 -3.14 8.86
N ALA A 52 7.37 -4.09 9.35
CA ALA A 52 8.06 -5.06 8.50
C ALA A 52 7.07 -5.94 7.73
N ALA A 53 6.01 -6.43 8.39
CA ALA A 53 4.99 -7.27 7.75
C ALA A 53 4.24 -6.53 6.64
N PHE A 54 3.84 -5.28 6.86
CA PHE A 54 3.21 -4.45 5.83
C PHE A 54 4.17 -4.12 4.68
N ASN A 55 5.44 -3.80 4.98
CA ASN A 55 6.43 -3.53 3.93
C ASN A 55 6.70 -4.76 3.06
N GLU A 56 6.70 -5.96 3.63
CA GLU A 56 6.82 -7.21 2.88
C GLU A 56 5.60 -7.42 1.97
N ALA A 57 4.39 -7.21 2.48
CA ALA A 57 3.15 -7.27 1.69
C ALA A 57 3.17 -6.25 0.54
N GLU A 58 3.55 -5.00 0.82
CA GLU A 58 3.69 -3.96 -0.21
C GLU A 58 4.72 -4.32 -1.28
N ALA A 59 5.85 -4.90 -0.88
CA ALA A 59 6.86 -5.36 -1.82
C ALA A 59 6.34 -6.49 -2.72
N ALA A 60 5.50 -7.38 -2.17
CA ALA A 60 4.85 -8.44 -2.92
C ALA A 60 3.80 -7.87 -3.91
N VAL A 61 3.01 -6.89 -3.47
CA VAL A 61 2.05 -6.17 -4.32
C VAL A 61 2.74 -5.51 -5.51
N LYS A 62 3.83 -4.79 -5.28
CA LYS A 62 4.62 -4.14 -6.35
C LYS A 62 5.18 -5.11 -7.39
N LYS A 63 5.47 -6.34 -6.97
CA LYS A 63 5.99 -7.41 -7.84
C LYS A 63 4.87 -8.27 -8.43
N ALA A 64 3.61 -8.04 -8.06
CA ALA A 64 2.49 -8.92 -8.32
C ALA A 64 2.77 -10.39 -7.88
N ASP A 65 3.50 -10.55 -6.78
CA ASP A 65 3.85 -11.85 -6.21
C ASP A 65 2.73 -12.29 -5.25
N LEU A 66 1.74 -12.96 -5.83
CA LEU A 66 0.56 -13.39 -5.09
C LEU A 66 0.87 -14.38 -3.97
N ASP A 67 1.82 -15.28 -4.18
CA ASP A 67 2.13 -16.31 -3.18
C ASP A 67 2.83 -15.73 -1.95
N VAL A 68 3.70 -14.76 -2.14
CA VAL A 68 4.31 -13.99 -1.04
C VAL A 68 3.26 -13.13 -0.36
N LEU A 69 2.43 -12.41 -1.12
CA LEU A 69 1.36 -11.58 -0.58
C LEU A 69 0.38 -12.37 0.29
N MET A 70 0.00 -13.56 -0.14
CA MET A 70 -0.93 -14.41 0.61
C MET A 70 -0.37 -14.89 1.95
N LYS A 71 0.93 -14.81 2.20
CA LYS A 71 1.50 -15.07 3.53
C LYS A 71 1.16 -13.99 4.55
N PHE A 72 0.81 -12.79 4.10
CA PHE A 72 0.37 -11.71 4.98
C PHE A 72 -1.03 -11.96 5.58
N TYR A 73 -1.85 -12.81 4.96
CA TYR A 73 -3.18 -13.14 5.44
C TYR A 73 -3.14 -14.36 6.35
N ALA A 74 -3.78 -14.28 7.51
CA ALA A 74 -3.89 -15.36 8.49
C ALA A 74 -4.57 -16.60 7.90
N THR A 75 -4.25 -17.77 8.43
CA THR A 75 -4.91 -19.01 8.03
C THR A 75 -6.41 -18.98 8.35
N THR A 76 -6.78 -18.29 9.42
CA THR A 76 -8.16 -18.07 9.88
C THR A 76 -8.77 -16.76 9.41
N TYR A 77 -8.16 -16.12 8.39
CA TYR A 77 -8.66 -14.86 7.85
C TYR A 77 -10.14 -14.93 7.52
N ASN A 78 -10.87 -13.93 7.99
CA ASN A 78 -12.28 -13.73 7.68
C ASN A 78 -12.60 -12.23 7.69
N TYR A 79 -13.11 -11.75 6.58
CA TYR A 79 -13.57 -10.38 6.45
C TYR A 79 -15.02 -10.38 5.92
N HIS A 80 -15.99 -10.18 6.80
CA HIS A 80 -17.41 -10.25 6.47
C HIS A 80 -17.82 -11.53 5.73
N GLY A 81 -17.20 -12.64 6.04
CA GLY A 81 -17.44 -13.93 5.38
C GLY A 81 -16.48 -14.26 4.25
N LEU A 82 -15.74 -13.29 3.73
CA LEU A 82 -14.65 -13.54 2.78
C LEU A 82 -13.48 -14.22 3.50
N LYS A 83 -13.08 -15.34 2.97
CA LYS A 83 -11.96 -16.14 3.48
C LYS A 83 -10.68 -15.83 2.71
N ARG A 84 -9.56 -16.33 3.20
CA ARG A 84 -8.25 -16.19 2.55
C ARG A 84 -8.26 -16.60 1.07
N SER A 85 -9.01 -17.65 0.70
CA SER A 85 -9.16 -18.08 -0.70
C SER A 85 -9.92 -17.07 -1.55
N ASP A 86 -10.86 -16.34 -0.96
CA ASP A 86 -11.63 -15.31 -1.67
C ASP A 86 -10.76 -14.08 -1.92
N VAL A 87 -9.99 -13.66 -0.90
CA VAL A 87 -9.03 -12.57 -1.03
C VAL A 87 -7.97 -12.87 -2.09
N ARG A 88 -7.52 -14.13 -2.19
CA ARG A 88 -6.61 -14.53 -3.26
C ARG A 88 -7.19 -14.21 -4.65
N ARG A 89 -8.45 -14.58 -4.90
CA ARG A 89 -9.13 -14.28 -6.17
C ARG A 89 -9.25 -12.78 -6.42
N VAL A 90 -9.52 -12.03 -5.37
CA VAL A 90 -9.58 -10.57 -5.47
C VAL A 90 -8.25 -9.99 -5.91
N TRP A 91 -7.12 -10.44 -5.33
CA TRP A 91 -5.80 -9.99 -5.75
C TRP A 91 -5.43 -10.44 -7.17
N GLU A 92 -5.86 -11.64 -7.59
CA GLU A 92 -5.72 -12.09 -8.98
C GLU A 92 -6.37 -11.10 -9.96
N GLU A 93 -7.61 -10.66 -9.66
CA GLU A 93 -8.31 -9.65 -10.44
C GLU A 93 -7.61 -8.29 -10.41
N VAL A 94 -7.14 -7.86 -9.25
CA VAL A 94 -6.40 -6.60 -9.11
C VAL A 94 -5.12 -6.66 -9.97
N PHE A 95 -4.35 -7.72 -9.89
CA PHE A 95 -3.13 -7.88 -10.69
C PHE A 95 -3.41 -8.06 -12.18
N LEU A 96 -4.57 -8.58 -12.55
CA LEU A 96 -5.00 -8.67 -13.95
C LEU A 96 -5.26 -7.28 -14.54
N HIS A 97 -5.97 -6.41 -13.81
CA HIS A 97 -6.48 -5.14 -14.33
C HIS A 97 -5.58 -3.95 -14.06
N TYR A 98 -4.75 -3.97 -13.01
CA TYR A 98 -3.94 -2.83 -12.59
C TYR A 98 -2.44 -3.15 -12.59
N ARG A 99 -1.62 -2.10 -12.69
CA ARG A 99 -0.16 -2.10 -12.54
C ARG A 99 0.28 -0.92 -11.69
N ASP A 100 1.55 -0.87 -11.33
CA ASP A 100 2.14 0.20 -10.51
C ASP A 100 1.35 0.40 -9.20
N ILE A 101 0.94 -0.72 -8.60
CA ILE A 101 0.07 -0.73 -7.43
C ILE A 101 0.88 -0.35 -6.20
N SER A 102 0.31 0.51 -5.36
CA SER A 102 0.88 0.93 -4.08
C SER A 102 -0.21 1.17 -3.05
N SER A 103 0.09 0.94 -1.79
CA SER A 103 -0.80 1.23 -0.68
C SER A 103 -0.20 2.27 0.27
N SER A 104 -1.06 2.90 1.05
CA SER A 104 -0.68 3.78 2.14
C SER A 104 -1.54 3.48 3.37
N HIS A 105 -0.91 3.48 4.55
CA HIS A 105 -1.56 3.20 5.83
C HIS A 105 -1.10 4.21 6.87
N VAL A 106 -2.04 4.92 7.49
CA VAL A 106 -1.76 5.79 8.63
C VAL A 106 -2.55 5.28 9.82
N PHE A 107 -1.84 4.67 10.79
CA PHE A 107 -2.43 4.18 12.03
C PHE A 107 -2.54 5.31 13.05
N THR A 108 -3.74 5.54 13.57
CA THR A 108 -4.03 6.53 14.61
C THR A 108 -4.25 5.91 15.97
N GLU A 109 -4.49 4.61 16.04
CA GLU A 109 -4.60 3.83 17.27
C GLU A 109 -3.95 2.46 17.07
N LEU A 110 -3.37 1.92 18.13
CA LEU A 110 -2.87 0.53 18.16
C LEU A 110 -3.13 -0.06 19.55
N LYS A 111 -3.79 -1.19 19.58
CA LYS A 111 -4.04 -1.96 20.79
C LYS A 111 -3.47 -3.35 20.64
N LEU A 112 -2.69 -3.78 21.63
CA LEU A 112 -2.14 -5.12 21.69
C LEU A 112 -2.91 -5.94 22.73
N VAL A 113 -3.28 -7.15 22.37
CA VAL A 113 -3.98 -8.07 23.26
C VAL A 113 -3.30 -9.42 23.16
N GLN A 114 -3.05 -10.03 24.32
CA GLN A 114 -2.67 -11.43 24.40
C GLN A 114 -3.85 -12.21 24.97
N ALA A 115 -4.40 -13.11 24.19
CA ALA A 115 -5.49 -13.97 24.58
C ALA A 115 -5.19 -15.41 24.16
N ASP A 116 -5.39 -16.36 25.06
CA ASP A 116 -5.18 -17.79 24.83
C ASP A 116 -3.78 -18.15 24.30
N GLY A 117 -2.76 -17.43 24.78
CA GLY A 117 -1.37 -17.60 24.33
C GLY A 117 -1.06 -16.99 22.95
N VAL A 118 -2.05 -16.40 22.28
CA VAL A 118 -1.88 -15.78 20.96
C VAL A 118 -1.81 -14.27 21.09
N ARG A 119 -0.81 -13.67 20.46
CA ARG A 119 -0.72 -12.20 20.34
C ARG A 119 -1.62 -11.71 19.20
N LYS A 120 -2.45 -10.72 19.48
CA LYS A 120 -3.30 -10.03 18.53
C LYS A 120 -3.06 -8.52 18.60
N ALA A 121 -3.27 -7.86 17.49
CA ALA A 121 -3.27 -6.40 17.42
C ALA A 121 -4.54 -5.91 16.74
N SER A 122 -5.02 -4.75 17.14
CA SER A 122 -6.01 -4.00 16.39
C SER A 122 -5.54 -2.58 16.22
N GLY A 123 -5.63 -2.07 15.00
CA GLY A 123 -5.18 -0.72 14.66
C GLY A 123 -6.23 0.04 13.88
N THR A 124 -6.58 1.26 14.34
CA THR A 124 -7.42 2.16 13.56
C THR A 124 -6.59 2.81 12.48
N CYS A 125 -6.95 2.60 11.22
CA CYS A 125 -6.18 3.00 10.07
C CYS A 125 -7.01 3.84 9.07
N THR A 126 -6.35 4.78 8.44
CA THR A 126 -6.85 5.49 7.24
C THR A 126 -5.83 5.29 6.14
N GLY A 127 -6.28 5.00 4.93
CA GLY A 127 -5.38 4.75 3.83
C GLY A 127 -6.07 4.50 2.50
N GLY A 128 -5.32 3.95 1.56
CA GLY A 128 -5.84 3.60 0.25
C GLY A 128 -4.89 2.75 -0.56
N LEU A 129 -5.47 2.11 -1.56
CA LEU A 129 -4.79 1.35 -2.59
C LEU A 129 -4.93 2.07 -3.92
N HIS A 130 -3.83 2.34 -4.57
CA HIS A 130 -3.75 3.09 -5.81
C HIS A 130 -3.04 2.26 -6.88
N GLY A 131 -3.32 2.56 -8.13
CA GLY A 131 -2.67 1.90 -9.25
C GLY A 131 -2.92 2.59 -10.57
N THR A 132 -2.42 2.00 -11.63
CA THR A 132 -2.67 2.41 -13.02
C THR A 132 -3.51 1.34 -13.70
N GLU A 133 -4.66 1.70 -14.23
CA GLU A 133 -5.49 0.79 -15.03
C GLU A 133 -4.74 0.40 -16.31
N LYS A 134 -4.58 -0.90 -16.55
CA LYS A 134 -3.79 -1.39 -17.69
C LYS A 134 -4.42 -1.05 -19.04
N GLN A 135 -5.75 -1.05 -19.11
CA GLN A 135 -6.47 -0.83 -20.35
C GLN A 135 -6.39 0.64 -20.83
N THR A 136 -6.52 1.59 -19.91
CA THR A 136 -6.58 3.02 -20.24
C THR A 136 -5.29 3.77 -19.96
N GLY A 137 -4.39 3.20 -19.13
CA GLY A 137 -3.19 3.86 -18.63
C GLY A 137 -3.47 4.97 -17.60
N LYS A 138 -4.70 5.08 -17.09
CA LYS A 138 -5.08 6.13 -16.14
C LYS A 138 -4.74 5.73 -14.71
N PRO A 139 -4.21 6.67 -13.90
CA PRO A 139 -4.12 6.49 -12.45
C PRO A 139 -5.53 6.36 -11.85
N ILE A 140 -5.69 5.45 -10.89
CA ILE A 140 -6.96 5.21 -10.21
C ILE A 140 -6.72 4.90 -8.74
N THR A 141 -7.68 5.27 -7.89
CA THR A 141 -7.83 4.72 -6.56
C THR A 141 -8.62 3.43 -6.68
N ILE A 142 -7.97 2.30 -6.38
CA ILE A 142 -8.58 0.97 -6.44
C ILE A 142 -9.48 0.79 -5.24
N ASP A 143 -9.00 1.22 -4.05
CA ASP A 143 -9.72 1.14 -2.79
C ASP A 143 -9.28 2.25 -1.83
N SER A 144 -10.13 2.58 -0.84
CA SER A 144 -9.80 3.55 0.20
C SER A 144 -10.60 3.28 1.46
N TRP A 145 -9.99 3.51 2.61
CA TRP A 145 -10.61 3.34 3.92
C TRP A 145 -10.33 4.53 4.82
N ALA A 146 -11.27 4.83 5.70
CA ALA A 146 -11.18 5.94 6.64
C ALA A 146 -11.51 5.49 8.05
N ARG A 147 -10.52 5.51 8.96
CA ARG A 147 -10.65 5.14 10.38
C ARG A 147 -11.16 3.71 10.57
N GLU A 148 -10.71 2.79 9.74
CA GLU A 148 -11.08 1.40 9.88
C GLU A 148 -10.20 0.64 10.84
N VAL A 149 -10.76 -0.39 11.45
CA VAL A 149 -10.04 -1.23 12.41
C VAL A 149 -9.51 -2.46 11.69
N HIS A 150 -8.20 -2.51 11.54
CA HIS A 150 -7.49 -3.69 11.06
C HIS A 150 -7.14 -4.60 12.22
N TYR A 151 -7.45 -5.87 12.10
CA TYR A 151 -7.11 -6.89 13.07
C TYR A 151 -5.97 -7.75 12.56
N LEU A 152 -4.97 -7.95 13.39
CA LEU A 152 -3.81 -8.77 13.09
C LEU A 152 -3.61 -9.83 14.17
N VAL A 153 -3.00 -10.92 13.79
CA VAL A 153 -2.65 -12.04 14.67
C VAL A 153 -1.20 -12.46 14.41
N LYS A 154 -0.50 -12.87 15.46
CA LYS A 154 0.84 -13.43 15.32
C LYS A 154 0.75 -14.94 15.14
N GLU A 155 0.96 -15.43 13.92
CA GLU A 155 1.02 -16.85 13.54
C GLU A 155 2.45 -17.20 13.14
N GLU A 156 3.00 -18.28 13.68
CA GLU A 156 4.35 -18.79 13.36
C GLU A 156 5.44 -17.70 13.42
N GLY A 157 5.33 -16.80 14.41
CA GLY A 157 6.28 -15.71 14.62
C GLY A 157 6.09 -14.47 13.73
N ALA A 158 5.18 -14.50 12.74
CA ALA A 158 4.90 -13.38 11.84
C ALA A 158 3.52 -12.76 12.11
N TRP A 159 3.41 -11.44 11.95
CA TRP A 159 2.14 -10.75 11.97
C TRP A 159 1.38 -10.98 10.67
N ARG A 160 0.12 -11.36 10.79
CA ARG A 160 -0.75 -11.64 9.66
C ARG A 160 -2.08 -10.92 9.80
N PHE A 161 -2.62 -10.49 8.70
CA PHE A 161 -3.90 -9.81 8.63
C PHE A 161 -5.05 -10.80 8.90
N LEU A 162 -5.87 -10.50 9.89
CA LEU A 162 -6.93 -11.39 10.37
C LEU A 162 -8.30 -11.07 9.73
N GLY A 163 -8.43 -9.91 9.11
CA GLY A 163 -9.69 -9.37 8.66
C GLY A 163 -10.43 -8.68 9.80
N ASN A 164 -11.73 -8.92 9.91
CA ASN A 164 -12.54 -8.43 11.01
C ASN A 164 -13.11 -9.56 11.89
N ALA A 165 -12.46 -10.70 11.89
CA ALA A 165 -12.87 -11.86 12.69
C ALA A 165 -12.89 -11.52 14.18
N GLY A 166 -14.07 -11.38 14.72
CA GLY A 166 -14.33 -11.17 16.15
C GLY A 166 -14.89 -9.79 16.51
N GLY A 167 -15.05 -8.85 15.57
CA GLY A 167 -15.48 -7.49 15.85
C GLY A 167 -16.79 -7.02 15.22
N VAL A 168 -17.35 -7.77 14.28
CA VAL A 168 -18.54 -7.31 13.55
C VAL A 168 -19.78 -8.04 14.04
N SER A 169 -20.75 -7.24 14.47
CA SER A 169 -22.10 -7.74 14.75
C SER A 169 -22.69 -8.37 13.49
N PRO A 170 -23.33 -9.54 13.60
CA PRO A 170 -24.06 -10.17 12.48
C PRO A 170 -25.15 -9.29 11.87
N SER A 171 -25.48 -8.17 12.52
CA SER A 171 -26.49 -7.21 12.08
C SER A 171 -25.92 -6.05 11.25
N ALA A 172 -24.65 -6.07 10.88
CA ALA A 172 -24.13 -5.09 9.95
C ALA A 172 -24.87 -5.19 8.61
N SER A 173 -25.55 -4.11 8.24
CA SER A 173 -26.36 -4.08 7.02
C SER A 173 -25.50 -4.34 5.78
N PRO A 174 -25.98 -5.11 4.80
CA PRO A 174 -25.32 -5.22 3.51
C PRO A 174 -25.08 -3.89 2.78
N ALA A 175 -25.83 -2.84 3.16
CA ALA A 175 -25.63 -1.49 2.65
C ALA A 175 -24.41 -0.76 3.25
N SER A 176 -23.87 -1.27 4.34
CA SER A 176 -22.52 -0.93 4.82
C SER A 176 -21.50 -1.92 4.29
N ALA A 177 -21.69 -2.37 3.04
CA ALA A 177 -20.77 -3.26 2.40
C ALA A 177 -19.37 -2.66 2.57
N PRO A 178 -18.50 -3.37 3.26
CA PRO A 178 -17.17 -2.89 3.48
C PRO A 178 -16.50 -2.76 2.13
N HIS A 179 -15.72 -1.71 2.01
CA HIS A 179 -14.76 -1.63 0.95
C HIS A 179 -13.98 -2.94 0.87
N HIS A 180 -13.28 -3.03 -0.17
CA HIS A 180 -12.54 -4.17 -0.65
C HIS A 180 -11.58 -4.70 0.44
N PRO A 181 -11.47 -6.00 0.68
CA PRO A 181 -10.68 -6.58 1.77
C PRO A 181 -9.18 -6.58 1.49
N LEU A 182 -8.68 -5.57 0.81
CA LEU A 182 -7.30 -5.55 0.30
C LEU A 182 -6.29 -4.91 1.26
N PHE A 183 -6.57 -4.68 2.46
CA PHE A 183 -5.71 -4.22 3.56
C PHE A 183 -6.53 -3.73 4.74
#